data_b5bd07cbebbbc27fa3ff193b948a7aeb
#
_entry.id   b5bd07cbebbbc27fa3ff193b948a7aeb
#
_cell.length_a   1.000
_cell.length_b   1.000
_cell.length_c   1.000
_cell.angle_alpha   90.00
_cell.angle_beta   90.00
_cell.angle_gamma   90.00
#
_symmetry.space_group_name_H-M   'P 1'
#
loop_
_entity.id
_entity.type
_entity.pdbx_description
1 polymer ?
#
loop_
_entity_poly.entity_id
_entity_poly.type
_entity_poly.pdbx_seq_one_letter_code
_entity_poly.pdbx_strand_id
1 'polypeptide(L)'
;KHHDGFCLWDSKYTDWDLQKSPAPKDLLKQLADAVRAEGMDFGVYYSILDWHHPDYRTNLKSDADRKAFERYIVYMKSQLKELVDTLGPIKVFWFDGRWEPSYKENPTYGADLEKYCRQICPGVVINDRIRAYDSYADYDSGYERKLPENELPPVNWEACMTMPEGTWGYHSDPPGNGWKTPQTLLNMLLKCASKNGNFLLNIGPKPDGTIRKEEAERMKAVGEWMRFYGNAVYGTQGLVLKSTTKFYATRKKDSIYLTFFEWPETDRVTIEGLPSNIASAQLLDHGKGSGLKVEGNTIILPMTPPEKLANVVEIKL
;
A
#
# COMPACT_ATOMS: atom_id res chain seq x y z
N LYS A 1 -11.18 10.77 -7.52
CA LYS A 1 -12.62 10.64 -7.27
C LYS A 1 -12.98 9.22 -6.87
N HIS A 2 -13.98 9.04 -6.01
CA HIS A 2 -14.55 7.74 -5.67
C HIS A 2 -15.73 7.41 -6.63
N HIS A 3 -16.51 6.35 -6.34
CA HIS A 3 -17.62 5.89 -7.20
C HIS A 3 -18.76 6.91 -7.34
N ASP A 4 -18.88 7.85 -6.40
CA ASP A 4 -19.84 8.98 -6.45
C ASP A 4 -19.51 10.07 -7.46
N GLY A 5 -18.32 9.97 -8.08
CA GLY A 5 -17.87 10.87 -9.15
C GLY A 5 -17.36 12.23 -8.67
N PHE A 6 -17.45 12.58 -7.37
CA PHE A 6 -16.99 13.89 -6.88
C PHE A 6 -15.46 14.06 -7.04
N CYS A 7 -15.06 15.12 -7.76
CA CYS A 7 -13.67 15.40 -8.05
C CYS A 7 -13.04 16.27 -6.96
N LEU A 8 -11.94 15.78 -6.33
CA LEU A 8 -11.16 16.54 -5.35
C LEU A 8 -10.18 17.55 -6.01
N TRP A 9 -10.49 17.97 -7.24
CA TRP A 9 -9.79 19.00 -8.01
C TRP A 9 -10.82 19.78 -8.85
N ASP A 10 -10.45 20.96 -9.29
CA ASP A 10 -11.25 21.80 -10.21
C ASP A 10 -11.18 21.21 -11.63
N SER A 11 -12.14 20.35 -11.98
CA SER A 11 -12.15 19.64 -13.25
C SER A 11 -12.83 20.45 -14.34
N LYS A 12 -12.22 20.52 -15.53
CA LYS A 12 -12.82 21.15 -16.71
C LYS A 12 -13.94 20.33 -17.35
N TYR A 13 -14.16 19.11 -16.89
CA TYR A 13 -15.03 18.13 -17.53
C TYR A 13 -16.30 17.84 -16.75
N THR A 14 -16.44 18.37 -15.53
CA THR A 14 -17.63 18.23 -14.69
C THR A 14 -17.76 19.45 -13.78
N ASP A 15 -18.97 19.74 -13.36
CA ASP A 15 -19.27 20.71 -12.29
C ASP A 15 -19.53 20.02 -10.94
N TRP A 16 -19.31 18.69 -10.87
CA TRP A 16 -19.36 17.88 -9.64
C TRP A 16 -17.98 17.75 -9.01
N ASP A 17 -17.48 18.90 -8.49
CA ASP A 17 -16.12 19.05 -8.04
C ASP A 17 -15.97 20.08 -6.89
N LEU A 18 -14.73 20.41 -6.54
CA LEU A 18 -14.40 21.37 -5.49
C LEU A 18 -14.93 22.79 -5.73
N GLN A 19 -15.30 23.19 -6.95
CA GLN A 19 -15.82 24.54 -7.21
C GLN A 19 -17.08 24.84 -6.40
N LYS A 20 -17.88 23.81 -6.09
CA LYS A 20 -19.10 23.89 -5.30
C LYS A 20 -18.89 23.70 -3.80
N SER A 21 -17.65 23.63 -3.35
CA SER A 21 -17.30 23.43 -1.95
C SER A 21 -16.48 24.62 -1.40
N PRO A 22 -16.41 24.81 -0.07
CA PRO A 22 -15.56 25.82 0.55
C PRO A 22 -14.06 25.45 0.54
N ALA A 23 -13.70 24.24 0.08
CA ALA A 23 -12.33 23.78 0.02
C ALA A 23 -11.51 24.55 -1.04
N PRO A 24 -10.17 24.67 -0.86
CA PRO A 24 -9.29 25.24 -1.88
C PRO A 24 -9.41 24.48 -3.20
N LYS A 25 -9.56 25.18 -4.31
CA LYS A 25 -9.73 24.57 -5.65
C LYS A 25 -8.51 23.79 -6.13
N ASP A 26 -7.33 24.13 -5.64
CA ASP A 26 -6.07 23.47 -5.93
C ASP A 26 -5.62 22.48 -4.81
N LEU A 27 -6.54 22.02 -3.97
CA LEU A 27 -6.28 21.15 -2.83
C LEU A 27 -5.40 19.94 -3.19
N LEU A 28 -5.76 19.26 -4.28
CA LEU A 28 -5.00 18.07 -4.70
C LEU A 28 -3.58 18.42 -5.18
N LYS A 29 -3.42 19.59 -5.83
CA LYS A 29 -2.10 20.09 -6.23
C LYS A 29 -1.24 20.45 -5.03
N GLN A 30 -1.81 21.14 -4.04
CA GLN A 30 -1.13 21.48 -2.80
C GLN A 30 -0.66 20.20 -2.06
N LEU A 31 -1.51 19.16 -1.99
CA LEU A 31 -1.15 17.88 -1.41
C LEU A 31 -0.01 17.20 -2.18
N ALA A 32 -0.09 17.17 -3.51
CA ALA A 32 0.94 16.57 -4.35
C ALA A 32 2.32 17.25 -4.15
N ASP A 33 2.33 18.58 -4.08
CA ASP A 33 3.54 19.36 -3.86
C ASP A 33 4.11 19.14 -2.45
N ALA A 34 3.26 19.09 -1.43
CA ALA A 34 3.66 18.81 -0.04
C ALA A 34 4.27 17.40 0.12
N VAL A 35 3.65 16.37 -0.49
CA VAL A 35 4.18 15.00 -0.48
C VAL A 35 5.57 14.94 -1.12
N ARG A 36 5.76 15.62 -2.24
CA ARG A 36 7.08 15.65 -2.91
C ARG A 36 8.13 16.46 -2.15
N ALA A 37 7.71 17.52 -1.46
CA ALA A 37 8.62 18.30 -0.61
C ALA A 37 9.21 17.46 0.53
N GLU A 38 8.48 16.45 1.00
CA GLU A 38 8.94 15.46 1.98
C GLU A 38 9.75 14.30 1.34
N GLY A 39 10.09 14.38 0.04
CA GLY A 39 10.86 13.37 -0.67
C GLY A 39 10.10 12.09 -1.00
N MET A 40 8.78 12.14 -0.97
CA MET A 40 7.91 10.99 -1.28
C MET A 40 7.36 11.07 -2.71
N ASP A 41 7.09 9.92 -3.30
CA ASP A 41 6.37 9.81 -4.56
C ASP A 41 4.87 10.03 -4.36
N PHE A 42 4.21 10.66 -5.34
CA PHE A 42 2.77 10.92 -5.31
C PHE A 42 2.01 9.99 -6.25
N GLY A 43 0.93 9.39 -5.74
CA GLY A 43 -0.01 8.58 -6.50
C GLY A 43 -1.44 9.06 -6.32
N VAL A 44 -2.35 8.62 -7.19
CA VAL A 44 -3.76 8.98 -7.13
C VAL A 44 -4.65 7.74 -7.18
N TYR A 45 -5.68 7.75 -6.35
CA TYR A 45 -6.82 6.84 -6.46
C TYR A 45 -7.82 7.42 -7.46
N TYR A 46 -8.32 6.57 -8.36
CA TYR A 46 -9.34 6.94 -9.33
C TYR A 46 -10.33 5.79 -9.56
N SER A 47 -11.58 5.99 -9.17
CA SER A 47 -12.64 5.04 -9.53
C SER A 47 -12.96 5.12 -11.02
N ILE A 48 -13.00 3.96 -11.69
CA ILE A 48 -13.51 3.83 -13.05
C ILE A 48 -15.04 3.83 -13.09
N LEU A 49 -15.69 3.72 -11.92
CA LEU A 49 -17.13 3.95 -11.76
C LEU A 49 -17.42 5.43 -11.57
N ASP A 50 -18.61 5.85 -12.00
CA ASP A 50 -19.11 7.20 -11.76
C ASP A 50 -20.65 7.19 -11.74
N TRP A 51 -21.20 6.99 -10.57
CA TRP A 51 -22.65 6.91 -10.41
C TRP A 51 -23.36 8.25 -10.61
N HIS A 52 -22.62 9.36 -10.65
CA HIS A 52 -23.17 10.69 -10.92
C HIS A 52 -23.20 11.03 -12.42
N HIS A 53 -22.27 10.48 -13.22
CA HIS A 53 -22.14 10.84 -14.63
C HIS A 53 -23.33 10.32 -15.47
N PRO A 54 -24.03 11.17 -16.27
CA PRO A 54 -25.24 10.77 -16.99
C PRO A 54 -25.02 9.70 -18.06
N ASP A 55 -23.81 9.56 -18.58
CA ASP A 55 -23.45 8.56 -19.58
C ASP A 55 -22.83 7.28 -18.98
N TYR A 56 -22.62 7.23 -17.64
CA TYR A 56 -22.15 6.00 -17.00
C TYR A 56 -23.23 4.91 -17.08
N ARG A 57 -22.83 3.68 -17.32
CA ARG A 57 -23.71 2.51 -17.41
C ARG A 57 -23.11 1.35 -16.64
N THR A 58 -23.88 0.79 -15.73
CA THR A 58 -23.51 -0.44 -15.00
C THR A 58 -23.53 -1.66 -15.94
N ASN A 59 -24.42 -1.63 -16.95
CA ASN A 59 -24.58 -2.70 -17.95
C ASN A 59 -24.69 -2.10 -19.34
N LEU A 60 -24.20 -2.81 -20.35
CA LEU A 60 -24.23 -2.40 -21.76
C LEU A 60 -25.21 -3.28 -22.55
N LYS A 61 -26.51 -3.17 -22.24
CA LYS A 61 -27.56 -4.03 -22.79
C LYS A 61 -28.02 -3.64 -24.20
N SER A 62 -27.84 -2.37 -24.57
CA SER A 62 -28.28 -1.81 -25.85
C SER A 62 -27.16 -1.05 -26.53
N ASP A 63 -27.30 -0.77 -27.83
CA ASP A 63 -26.38 0.11 -28.57
C ASP A 63 -26.38 1.54 -28.01
N ALA A 64 -27.52 1.99 -27.47
CA ALA A 64 -27.60 3.28 -26.79
C ALA A 64 -26.74 3.30 -25.52
N ASP A 65 -26.75 2.21 -24.72
CA ASP A 65 -25.89 2.09 -23.54
C ASP A 65 -24.41 2.07 -23.92
N ARG A 66 -24.05 1.34 -24.98
CA ARG A 66 -22.66 1.30 -25.44
C ARG A 66 -22.17 2.67 -25.88
N LYS A 67 -22.95 3.39 -26.70
CA LYS A 67 -22.62 4.74 -27.13
C LYS A 67 -22.52 5.73 -25.95
N ALA A 68 -23.39 5.61 -24.95
CA ALA A 68 -23.29 6.43 -23.74
C ALA A 68 -21.98 6.10 -22.98
N PHE A 69 -21.71 4.82 -22.77
CA PHE A 69 -20.50 4.40 -22.06
C PHE A 69 -19.20 4.78 -22.80
N GLU A 70 -19.19 4.76 -24.13
CA GLU A 70 -18.05 5.25 -24.93
C GLU A 70 -17.79 6.75 -24.68
N ARG A 71 -18.86 7.60 -24.58
CA ARG A 71 -18.69 9.00 -24.19
C ARG A 71 -18.15 9.15 -22.77
N TYR A 72 -18.61 8.30 -21.85
CA TYR A 72 -18.06 8.23 -20.49
C TYR A 72 -16.58 7.87 -20.48
N ILE A 73 -16.13 6.91 -21.30
CA ILE A 73 -14.70 6.56 -21.43
C ILE A 73 -13.88 7.76 -21.94
N VAL A 74 -14.40 8.54 -22.88
CA VAL A 74 -13.73 9.77 -23.35
C VAL A 74 -13.62 10.79 -22.22
N TYR A 75 -14.69 11.02 -21.45
CA TYR A 75 -14.69 11.87 -20.26
C TYR A 75 -13.65 11.43 -19.25
N MET A 76 -13.61 10.16 -18.91
CA MET A 76 -12.65 9.59 -17.95
C MET A 76 -11.20 9.78 -18.42
N LYS A 77 -10.90 9.52 -19.70
CA LYS A 77 -9.57 9.76 -20.30
C LYS A 77 -9.17 11.22 -20.21
N SER A 78 -10.12 12.13 -20.42
CA SER A 78 -9.89 13.57 -20.32
C SER A 78 -9.53 13.98 -18.88
N GLN A 79 -10.22 13.46 -17.88
CA GLN A 79 -9.90 13.70 -16.47
C GLN A 79 -8.53 13.11 -16.07
N LEU A 80 -8.18 11.92 -16.52
CA LEU A 80 -6.87 11.32 -16.25
C LEU A 80 -5.73 12.16 -16.86
N LYS A 81 -5.92 12.65 -18.07
CA LYS A 81 -4.96 13.57 -18.70
C LYS A 81 -4.84 14.89 -17.92
N GLU A 82 -5.97 15.45 -17.49
CA GLU A 82 -6.01 16.65 -16.66
C GLU A 82 -5.24 16.48 -15.36
N LEU A 83 -5.40 15.34 -14.66
CA LEU A 83 -4.66 15.03 -13.45
C LEU A 83 -3.15 14.98 -13.70
N VAL A 84 -2.71 14.33 -14.78
CA VAL A 84 -1.28 14.29 -15.16
C VAL A 84 -0.74 15.69 -15.45
N ASP A 85 -1.48 16.49 -16.23
CA ASP A 85 -1.06 17.84 -16.61
C ASP A 85 -1.01 18.81 -15.41
N THR A 86 -1.92 18.64 -14.45
CA THR A 86 -2.05 19.53 -13.28
C THR A 86 -1.12 19.15 -12.14
N LEU A 87 -1.00 17.85 -11.85
CA LEU A 87 -0.30 17.37 -10.66
C LEU A 87 1.19 17.11 -10.92
N GLY A 88 1.62 17.03 -12.19
CA GLY A 88 2.98 16.61 -12.54
C GLY A 88 3.17 15.11 -12.41
N PRO A 89 4.40 14.60 -12.15
CA PRO A 89 4.69 13.18 -12.15
C PRO A 89 3.82 12.41 -11.16
N ILE A 90 3.02 11.47 -11.67
CA ILE A 90 2.22 10.54 -10.87
C ILE A 90 2.91 9.18 -10.93
N LYS A 91 3.25 8.62 -9.76
CA LYS A 91 3.92 7.33 -9.68
C LYS A 91 2.97 6.14 -9.70
N VAL A 92 1.78 6.31 -9.12
CA VAL A 92 0.79 5.25 -9.03
C VAL A 92 -0.57 5.79 -9.46
N PHE A 93 -1.23 5.10 -10.37
CA PHE A 93 -2.67 5.14 -10.55
C PHE A 93 -3.30 3.93 -9.84
N TRP A 94 -4.01 4.18 -8.77
CA TRP A 94 -4.77 3.18 -8.05
C TRP A 94 -6.22 3.21 -8.51
N PHE A 95 -6.59 2.31 -9.42
CA PHE A 95 -7.95 2.21 -9.96
C PHE A 95 -8.85 1.35 -9.09
N ASP A 96 -10.15 1.56 -9.23
CA ASP A 96 -11.17 0.78 -8.55
C ASP A 96 -12.45 0.69 -9.37
N GLY A 97 -13.21 -0.43 -9.25
CA GLY A 97 -14.53 -0.54 -9.87
C GLY A 97 -14.67 -1.64 -10.93
N ARG A 98 -13.67 -2.48 -11.16
CA ARG A 98 -13.67 -3.52 -12.22
C ARG A 98 -14.79 -4.57 -12.15
N TRP A 99 -15.50 -4.66 -11.01
CA TRP A 99 -16.52 -5.69 -10.78
C TRP A 99 -17.84 -5.44 -11.50
N GLU A 100 -18.09 -4.23 -11.97
CA GLU A 100 -19.32 -3.89 -12.68
C GLU A 100 -19.37 -4.57 -14.06
N PRO A 101 -20.57 -5.06 -14.51
CA PRO A 101 -20.73 -5.75 -15.78
C PRO A 101 -20.21 -4.97 -16.99
N SER A 102 -20.34 -3.64 -16.99
CA SER A 102 -19.84 -2.77 -18.06
C SER A 102 -18.34 -2.98 -18.34
N TYR A 103 -17.54 -3.25 -17.31
CA TYR A 103 -16.12 -3.57 -17.45
C TYR A 103 -15.87 -5.09 -17.50
N LYS A 104 -16.47 -5.83 -16.56
CA LYS A 104 -16.24 -7.26 -16.41
C LYS A 104 -16.56 -8.06 -17.69
N GLU A 105 -17.64 -7.67 -18.38
CA GLU A 105 -18.09 -8.32 -19.61
C GLU A 105 -17.47 -7.72 -20.89
N ASN A 106 -16.74 -6.61 -20.76
CA ASN A 106 -16.09 -5.91 -21.88
C ASN A 106 -14.62 -5.57 -21.53
N PRO A 107 -13.74 -6.54 -21.47
CA PRO A 107 -12.35 -6.40 -20.99
C PRO A 107 -11.51 -5.42 -21.81
N THR A 108 -11.89 -5.14 -23.06
CA THR A 108 -11.20 -4.18 -23.93
C THR A 108 -11.17 -2.78 -23.36
N TYR A 109 -12.22 -2.33 -22.66
CA TYR A 109 -12.24 -0.99 -22.05
C TYR A 109 -11.11 -0.82 -21.02
N GLY A 110 -10.91 -1.81 -20.15
CA GLY A 110 -9.82 -1.77 -19.17
C GLY A 110 -8.45 -1.81 -19.82
N ALA A 111 -8.27 -2.68 -20.85
CA ALA A 111 -7.03 -2.77 -21.60
C ALA A 111 -6.66 -1.47 -22.33
N ASP A 112 -7.64 -0.85 -22.98
CA ASP A 112 -7.45 0.42 -23.69
C ASP A 112 -7.17 1.58 -22.71
N LEU A 113 -7.79 1.56 -21.54
CA LEU A 113 -7.55 2.56 -20.51
C LEU A 113 -6.14 2.42 -19.92
N GLU A 114 -5.70 1.21 -19.62
CA GLU A 114 -4.31 0.94 -19.17
C GLU A 114 -3.30 1.46 -20.21
N LYS A 115 -3.48 1.09 -21.47
CA LYS A 115 -2.63 1.57 -22.57
C LYS A 115 -2.59 3.10 -22.64
N TYR A 116 -3.75 3.76 -22.53
CA TYR A 116 -3.83 5.21 -22.51
C TYR A 116 -3.08 5.83 -21.33
N CYS A 117 -3.26 5.29 -20.11
CA CYS A 117 -2.55 5.77 -18.93
C CYS A 117 -1.03 5.71 -19.09
N ARG A 118 -0.51 4.60 -19.65
CA ARG A 118 0.92 4.45 -19.93
C ARG A 118 1.44 5.43 -21.00
N GLN A 119 0.60 5.85 -21.94
CA GLN A 119 0.95 6.86 -22.94
C GLN A 119 1.04 8.26 -22.34
N ILE A 120 0.07 8.64 -21.50
CA ILE A 120 0.03 10.01 -20.92
C ILE A 120 0.94 10.16 -19.70
N CYS A 121 1.31 9.05 -19.04
CA CYS A 121 2.18 9.03 -17.87
C CYS A 121 3.16 7.84 -17.96
N PRO A 122 4.25 7.95 -18.75
CA PRO A 122 5.24 6.89 -18.87
C PRO A 122 5.87 6.51 -17.53
N GLY A 123 5.98 5.21 -17.25
CA GLY A 123 6.55 4.69 -16.00
C GLY A 123 5.60 4.69 -14.80
N VAL A 124 4.33 5.04 -15.00
CA VAL A 124 3.31 4.93 -13.94
C VAL A 124 3.07 3.46 -13.59
N VAL A 125 2.95 3.18 -12.30
CA VAL A 125 2.55 1.87 -11.76
C VAL A 125 1.02 1.83 -11.63
N ILE A 126 0.42 0.74 -12.09
CA ILE A 126 -1.04 0.58 -12.19
C ILE A 126 -1.46 -0.73 -11.52
N ASN A 127 -2.46 -0.67 -10.64
CA ASN A 127 -3.02 -1.86 -10.01
C ASN A 127 -3.98 -2.62 -10.96
N ASP A 128 -4.27 -3.85 -10.59
CA ASP A 128 -5.11 -4.78 -11.37
C ASP A 128 -6.58 -4.34 -11.52
N ARG A 129 -7.07 -3.41 -10.69
CA ARG A 129 -8.48 -3.00 -10.70
C ARG A 129 -8.90 -2.14 -11.89
N ILE A 130 -7.97 -1.78 -12.78
CA ILE A 130 -8.27 -1.22 -14.11
C ILE A 130 -8.72 -2.29 -15.11
N ARG A 131 -8.35 -3.55 -14.84
CA ARG A 131 -8.56 -4.70 -15.73
C ARG A 131 -9.81 -5.50 -15.33
N ALA A 132 -10.41 -6.19 -16.29
CA ALA A 132 -11.58 -7.03 -16.11
C ALA A 132 -11.24 -8.46 -15.66
N TYR A 133 -10.33 -8.63 -14.69
CA TYR A 133 -9.80 -9.92 -14.20
C TYR A 133 -8.99 -10.72 -15.24
N ASP A 134 -8.58 -10.10 -16.33
CA ASP A 134 -7.81 -10.68 -17.42
C ASP A 134 -6.31 -10.40 -17.34
N SER A 135 -5.91 -9.51 -16.43
CA SER A 135 -4.51 -9.13 -16.15
C SER A 135 -4.38 -8.55 -14.74
N TYR A 136 -3.18 -8.65 -14.17
CA TYR A 136 -2.80 -7.95 -12.93
C TYR A 136 -2.25 -6.54 -13.18
N ALA A 137 -2.17 -6.08 -14.44
CA ALA A 137 -1.42 -4.89 -14.79
C ALA A 137 0.02 -4.97 -14.20
N ASP A 138 0.39 -4.11 -13.23
CA ASP A 138 1.70 -4.20 -12.58
C ASP A 138 1.67 -4.98 -11.26
N TYR A 139 0.52 -5.05 -10.57
CA TYR A 139 0.38 -5.76 -9.30
C TYR A 139 -1.08 -6.08 -8.93
N ASP A 140 -1.26 -7.14 -8.14
CA ASP A 140 -2.54 -7.54 -7.55
C ASP A 140 -2.83 -6.71 -6.28
N SER A 141 -3.95 -6.02 -6.24
CA SER A 141 -4.48 -5.29 -5.08
C SER A 141 -5.64 -6.03 -4.37
N GLY A 142 -5.73 -7.34 -4.53
CA GLY A 142 -6.82 -8.18 -4.02
C GLY A 142 -6.83 -8.40 -2.50
N TYR A 143 -5.76 -8.01 -1.81
CA TYR A 143 -5.66 -8.14 -0.35
C TYR A 143 -6.23 -6.90 0.38
N GLU A 144 -7.49 -6.61 0.12
CA GLU A 144 -8.19 -5.52 0.79
C GLU A 144 -8.65 -5.94 2.17
N ARG A 145 -8.15 -5.27 3.22
CA ARG A 145 -8.43 -5.50 4.65
C ARG A 145 -8.13 -6.93 5.12
N LYS A 146 -7.24 -7.61 4.40
CA LYS A 146 -6.72 -8.95 4.71
C LYS A 146 -5.26 -9.06 4.32
N LEU A 147 -4.59 -10.10 4.80
CA LEU A 147 -3.21 -10.43 4.44
C LEU A 147 -3.13 -11.89 4.02
N PRO A 148 -2.20 -12.27 3.11
CA PRO A 148 -1.97 -13.67 2.79
C PRO A 148 -1.52 -14.42 4.05
N GLU A 149 -2.07 -15.62 4.30
CA GLU A 149 -1.73 -16.39 5.50
C GLU A 149 -0.40 -17.13 5.36
N ASN A 150 -0.35 -18.13 4.49
CA ASN A 150 0.81 -19.03 4.41
C ASN A 150 1.49 -19.04 3.04
N GLU A 151 0.83 -18.58 2.00
CA GLU A 151 1.35 -18.54 0.64
C GLU A 151 2.20 -17.29 0.36
N LEU A 152 3.16 -17.46 -0.55
CA LEU A 152 3.79 -16.35 -1.25
C LEU A 152 2.95 -16.10 -2.52
N PRO A 153 2.31 -14.93 -2.68
CA PRO A 153 1.63 -14.61 -3.91
C PRO A 153 2.58 -14.69 -5.12
N PRO A 154 2.14 -15.28 -6.25
CA PRO A 154 3.02 -15.53 -7.40
C PRO A 154 3.31 -14.29 -8.25
N VAL A 155 2.67 -13.18 -7.93
CA VAL A 155 2.79 -11.89 -8.64
C VAL A 155 3.14 -10.78 -7.64
N ASN A 156 3.57 -9.63 -8.14
CA ASN A 156 3.65 -8.43 -7.30
C ASN A 156 2.27 -8.15 -6.69
N TRP A 157 2.22 -7.79 -5.43
CA TRP A 157 0.96 -7.60 -4.74
C TRP A 157 1.02 -6.50 -3.67
N GLU A 158 -0.14 -6.02 -3.31
CA GLU A 158 -0.34 -5.01 -2.27
C GLU A 158 -1.49 -5.40 -1.35
N ALA A 159 -1.30 -5.22 -0.05
CA ALA A 159 -2.40 -5.19 0.90
C ALA A 159 -2.76 -3.75 1.24
N CYS A 160 -4.03 -3.40 1.10
CA CYS A 160 -4.55 -2.10 1.55
C CYS A 160 -5.38 -2.27 2.82
N MET A 161 -5.05 -1.45 3.83
CA MET A 161 -5.61 -1.51 5.18
C MET A 161 -6.07 -0.15 5.66
N THR A 162 -7.14 -0.13 6.44
CA THR A 162 -7.55 1.04 7.21
C THR A 162 -6.85 1.07 8.57
N MET A 163 -6.51 2.25 9.06
CA MET A 163 -5.97 2.40 10.42
C MET A 163 -7.06 2.18 11.48
N PRO A 164 -8.25 2.81 11.38
CA PRO A 164 -9.38 2.41 12.21
C PRO A 164 -10.02 1.12 11.68
N GLU A 165 -10.74 0.41 12.51
CA GLU A 165 -11.55 -0.69 12.03
C GLU A 165 -12.77 -0.18 11.23
N GLY A 166 -13.04 -0.81 10.10
CA GLY A 166 -14.31 -0.68 9.39
C GLY A 166 -14.53 0.50 8.45
N THR A 167 -13.64 1.51 8.39
CA THR A 167 -13.85 2.68 7.53
C THR A 167 -12.59 3.13 6.78
N TRP A 168 -12.76 3.56 5.52
CA TRP A 168 -11.71 4.17 4.71
C TRP A 168 -11.63 5.69 4.91
N GLY A 169 -12.76 6.35 4.98
CA GLY A 169 -12.84 7.80 5.20
C GLY A 169 -12.90 8.19 6.68
N TYR A 170 -12.91 9.49 6.91
CA TYR A 170 -13.12 10.04 8.25
C TYR A 170 -14.50 9.63 8.79
N HIS A 171 -14.51 9.23 10.04
CA HIS A 171 -15.72 8.98 10.82
C HIS A 171 -15.51 9.53 12.23
N SER A 172 -16.44 10.35 12.75
CA SER A 172 -16.31 10.99 14.05
C SER A 172 -16.12 9.99 15.19
N ASP A 173 -16.81 8.85 15.07
CA ASP A 173 -16.73 7.72 15.98
C ASP A 173 -16.47 6.45 15.13
N PRO A 174 -15.20 6.02 14.97
CA PRO A 174 -14.85 4.90 14.12
C PRO A 174 -15.59 3.63 14.55
N PRO A 175 -16.25 2.93 13.63
CA PRO A 175 -16.95 1.69 13.93
C PRO A 175 -15.99 0.56 14.33
N GLY A 176 -16.51 -0.48 14.96
CA GLY A 176 -15.78 -1.69 15.32
C GLY A 176 -14.96 -1.55 16.60
N ASN A 177 -13.83 -2.26 16.65
CA ASN A 177 -12.97 -2.33 17.86
C ASN A 177 -12.00 -1.15 18.00
N GLY A 178 -12.25 -0.04 17.29
CA GLY A 178 -11.45 1.17 17.39
C GLY A 178 -10.21 1.17 16.50
N TRP A 179 -9.05 1.38 17.08
CA TRP A 179 -7.80 1.64 16.39
C TRP A 179 -6.84 0.46 16.45
N LYS A 180 -6.25 0.09 15.31
CA LYS A 180 -5.10 -0.84 15.30
C LYS A 180 -3.94 -0.24 16.10
N THR A 181 -3.27 -1.05 16.89
CA THR A 181 -2.10 -0.61 17.67
C THR A 181 -0.88 -0.40 16.77
N PRO A 182 0.13 0.38 17.18
CA PRO A 182 1.39 0.49 16.45
C PRO A 182 2.04 -0.87 16.20
N GLN A 183 1.99 -1.80 17.17
CA GLN A 183 2.50 -3.15 17.02
C GLN A 183 1.74 -3.93 15.95
N THR A 184 0.40 -3.83 15.90
CA THR A 184 -0.42 -4.46 14.86
C THR A 184 -0.06 -3.94 13.47
N LEU A 185 0.08 -2.61 13.32
CA LEU A 185 0.43 -1.97 12.04
C LEU A 185 1.82 -2.39 11.57
N LEU A 186 2.79 -2.40 12.47
CA LEU A 186 4.15 -2.84 12.18
C LEU A 186 4.20 -4.33 11.80
N ASN A 187 3.42 -5.18 12.50
CA ASN A 187 3.29 -6.60 12.18
C ASN A 187 2.74 -6.80 10.76
N MET A 188 1.71 -6.04 10.38
CA MET A 188 1.15 -6.09 9.03
C MET A 188 2.17 -5.68 7.96
N LEU A 189 2.91 -4.59 8.18
CA LEU A 189 3.97 -4.12 7.29
C LEU A 189 5.04 -5.19 7.08
N LEU A 190 5.53 -5.78 8.16
CA LEU A 190 6.59 -6.81 8.10
C LEU A 190 6.09 -8.12 7.51
N LYS A 191 4.83 -8.49 7.75
CA LYS A 191 4.21 -9.62 7.07
C LYS A 191 4.13 -9.40 5.55
N CYS A 192 3.81 -8.19 5.10
CA CYS A 192 3.84 -7.84 3.67
C CYS A 192 5.28 -7.93 3.12
N ALA A 193 6.25 -7.26 3.76
CA ALA A 193 7.63 -7.24 3.31
C ALA A 193 8.24 -8.66 3.23
N SER A 194 7.99 -9.52 4.23
CA SER A 194 8.47 -10.90 4.25
C SER A 194 7.87 -11.80 3.17
N LYS A 195 6.81 -11.34 2.51
CA LYS A 195 6.11 -12.04 1.42
C LYS A 195 6.18 -11.30 0.08
N ASN A 196 7.16 -10.40 -0.08
CA ASN A 196 7.36 -9.59 -1.30
C ASN A 196 6.17 -8.71 -1.67
N GLY A 197 5.41 -8.26 -0.68
CA GLY A 197 4.25 -7.40 -0.89
C GLY A 197 4.45 -5.98 -0.40
N ASN A 198 3.67 -5.06 -0.97
CA ASN A 198 3.54 -3.69 -0.50
C ASN A 198 2.42 -3.58 0.55
N PHE A 199 2.57 -2.60 1.43
CA PHE A 199 1.57 -2.28 2.44
C PHE A 199 1.09 -0.86 2.26
N LEU A 200 -0.18 -0.69 1.87
CA LEU A 200 -0.87 0.60 1.80
C LEU A 200 -1.69 0.77 3.07
N LEU A 201 -1.32 1.74 3.91
CA LEU A 201 -2.05 2.09 5.11
C LEU A 201 -2.83 3.38 4.90
N ASN A 202 -4.15 3.27 4.92
CA ASN A 202 -5.06 4.40 4.75
C ASN A 202 -5.29 5.14 6.08
N ILE A 203 -5.33 6.46 6.00
CA ILE A 203 -5.80 7.39 7.04
C ILE A 203 -7.00 8.17 6.55
N GLY A 204 -7.84 8.64 7.46
CA GLY A 204 -9.04 9.44 7.17
C GLY A 204 -8.91 10.89 7.64
N PRO A 205 -8.37 11.83 6.83
CA PRO A 205 -8.29 13.23 7.22
C PRO A 205 -9.65 13.79 7.61
N LYS A 206 -9.68 14.69 8.61
CA LYS A 206 -10.90 15.38 9.01
C LYS A 206 -11.36 16.36 7.91
N PRO A 207 -12.62 16.85 7.97
CA PRO A 207 -13.13 17.83 7.02
C PRO A 207 -12.31 19.13 6.93
N ASP A 208 -11.60 19.50 8.00
CA ASP A 208 -10.70 20.65 8.05
C ASP A 208 -9.29 20.37 7.49
N GLY A 209 -9.05 19.16 6.98
CA GLY A 209 -7.77 18.71 6.45
C GLY A 209 -6.74 18.24 7.50
N THR A 210 -7.07 18.33 8.79
CA THR A 210 -6.15 17.85 9.85
C THR A 210 -6.23 16.33 10.01
N ILE A 211 -5.15 15.75 10.50
CA ILE A 211 -5.07 14.32 10.83
C ILE A 211 -5.48 14.11 12.29
N ARG A 212 -6.21 13.04 12.56
CA ARG A 212 -6.59 12.68 13.93
C ARG A 212 -5.35 12.36 14.76
N LYS A 213 -5.39 12.74 16.04
CA LYS A 213 -4.30 12.46 16.99
C LYS A 213 -3.98 10.96 17.06
N GLU A 214 -5.02 10.14 17.08
CA GLU A 214 -4.91 8.69 17.15
C GLU A 214 -4.16 8.10 15.93
N GLU A 215 -4.37 8.64 14.73
CA GLU A 215 -3.67 8.24 13.51
C GLU A 215 -2.23 8.75 13.53
N ALA A 216 -2.04 10.03 13.85
CA ALA A 216 -0.72 10.66 13.88
C ALA A 216 0.23 9.99 14.89
N GLU A 217 -0.23 9.67 16.10
CA GLU A 217 0.57 9.01 17.13
C GLU A 217 1.00 7.60 16.70
N ARG A 218 0.13 6.85 16.04
CA ARG A 218 0.44 5.50 15.54
C ARG A 218 1.45 5.54 14.41
N MET A 219 1.25 6.46 13.45
CA MET A 219 2.22 6.66 12.37
C MET A 219 3.58 7.09 12.91
N LYS A 220 3.61 7.97 13.90
CA LYS A 220 4.84 8.40 14.55
C LYS A 220 5.56 7.23 15.22
N ALA A 221 4.86 6.38 15.96
CA ALA A 221 5.46 5.22 16.64
C ALA A 221 6.04 4.21 15.62
N VAL A 222 5.32 3.92 14.53
CA VAL A 222 5.83 3.07 13.43
C VAL A 222 7.01 3.75 12.75
N GLY A 223 6.93 5.05 12.49
CA GLY A 223 8.00 5.84 11.87
C GLY A 223 9.28 5.89 12.71
N GLU A 224 9.16 5.98 14.04
CA GLU A 224 10.32 5.91 14.95
C GLU A 224 11.02 4.55 14.88
N TRP A 225 10.26 3.46 14.87
CA TRP A 225 10.82 2.12 14.67
C TRP A 225 11.49 2.03 13.27
N MET A 226 10.83 2.48 12.21
CA MET A 226 11.37 2.47 10.85
C MET A 226 12.65 3.29 10.70
N ARG A 227 12.83 4.36 11.46
CA ARG A 227 14.06 5.17 11.44
C ARG A 227 15.29 4.35 11.83
N PHE A 228 15.17 3.41 12.76
CA PHE A 228 16.28 2.57 13.22
C PHE A 228 16.39 1.25 12.48
N TYR A 229 15.26 0.67 12.08
CA TYR A 229 15.18 -0.70 11.58
C TYR A 229 14.65 -0.80 10.14
N GLY A 230 14.48 0.32 9.45
CA GLY A 230 13.93 0.38 8.10
C GLY A 230 14.70 -0.42 7.04
N ASN A 231 15.98 -0.74 7.31
CA ASN A 231 16.75 -1.65 6.46
C ASN A 231 16.16 -3.07 6.39
N ALA A 232 15.42 -3.49 7.40
CA ALA A 232 14.69 -4.76 7.41
C ALA A 232 13.42 -4.74 6.53
N VAL A 233 13.05 -3.55 5.98
CA VAL A 233 11.83 -3.36 5.19
C VAL A 233 12.15 -2.77 3.81
N TYR A 234 12.83 -1.62 3.76
CA TYR A 234 13.04 -0.89 2.52
C TYR A 234 14.01 -1.59 1.55
N GLY A 235 13.51 -1.89 0.35
CA GLY A 235 14.31 -2.51 -0.71
C GLY A 235 14.74 -3.94 -0.39
N THR A 236 13.98 -4.64 0.45
CA THR A 236 14.20 -6.05 0.79
C THR A 236 13.40 -6.97 -0.11
N GLN A 237 13.79 -8.23 -0.11
CA GLN A 237 13.01 -9.36 -0.62
C GLN A 237 12.62 -10.26 0.55
N GLY A 238 11.42 -10.82 0.50
CA GLY A 238 10.97 -11.81 1.48
C GLY A 238 11.82 -13.08 1.40
N LEU A 239 12.04 -13.69 2.56
CA LEU A 239 12.82 -14.92 2.67
C LEU A 239 12.05 -15.97 3.47
N VAL A 240 11.93 -17.16 2.90
CA VAL A 240 11.29 -18.29 3.59
C VAL A 240 12.35 -19.07 4.38
N LEU A 241 12.29 -18.98 5.69
CA LEU A 241 13.10 -19.74 6.63
C LEU A 241 12.19 -20.53 7.58
N LYS A 242 12.65 -21.65 8.11
CA LYS A 242 11.89 -22.48 9.03
C LYS A 242 12.50 -22.44 10.43
N SER A 243 11.67 -22.31 11.45
CA SER A 243 12.05 -22.37 12.85
C SER A 243 10.83 -22.69 13.70
N THR A 244 11.04 -23.16 14.92
CA THR A 244 9.99 -23.25 15.95
C THR A 244 9.63 -21.87 16.53
N THR A 245 10.57 -20.92 16.44
CA THR A 245 10.37 -19.53 16.85
C THR A 245 9.76 -18.72 15.69
N LYS A 246 8.75 -17.91 16.01
CA LYS A 246 8.09 -17.06 15.01
C LYS A 246 8.88 -15.77 14.76
N PHE A 247 9.17 -15.50 13.49
CA PHE A 247 9.76 -14.25 13.02
C PHE A 247 9.33 -13.97 11.58
N TYR A 248 9.53 -12.75 11.13
CA TYR A 248 9.51 -12.38 9.72
C TYR A 248 10.95 -12.30 9.22
N ALA A 249 11.22 -12.87 8.04
CA ALA A 249 12.54 -12.85 7.43
C ALA A 249 12.52 -12.05 6.12
N THR A 250 13.48 -11.14 5.99
CA THR A 250 13.73 -10.38 4.78
C THR A 250 15.22 -10.39 4.44
N ARG A 251 15.55 -10.17 3.16
CA ARG A 251 16.93 -10.11 2.68
C ARG A 251 17.17 -8.84 1.88
N LYS A 252 18.32 -8.21 2.09
CA LYS A 252 18.81 -7.07 1.32
C LYS A 252 20.30 -7.24 1.08
N LYS A 253 20.69 -7.50 -0.17
CA LYS A 253 22.09 -7.79 -0.54
C LYS A 253 22.65 -8.95 0.31
N ASP A 254 23.70 -8.67 1.07
CA ASP A 254 24.41 -9.63 1.93
C ASP A 254 23.89 -9.66 3.38
N SER A 255 22.73 -9.04 3.63
CA SER A 255 22.12 -9.03 4.96
C SER A 255 20.77 -9.77 4.96
N ILE A 256 20.58 -10.62 5.95
CA ILE A 256 19.30 -11.22 6.31
C ILE A 256 18.81 -10.55 7.60
N TYR A 257 17.55 -10.16 7.64
CA TYR A 257 16.92 -9.57 8.82
C TYR A 257 15.85 -10.51 9.33
N LEU A 258 15.93 -10.84 10.61
CA LEU A 258 14.90 -11.59 11.33
C LEU A 258 14.22 -10.64 12.29
N THR A 259 12.91 -10.45 12.15
CA THR A 259 12.13 -9.53 12.99
C THR A 259 11.18 -10.33 13.89
N PHE A 260 11.36 -10.18 15.20
CA PHE A 260 10.62 -10.88 16.25
C PHE A 260 9.62 -9.93 16.91
N PHE A 261 8.35 -10.29 16.93
CA PHE A 261 7.27 -9.62 17.68
C PHE A 261 7.07 -10.27 19.06
N GLU A 262 7.30 -11.56 19.13
CA GLU A 262 7.32 -12.34 20.34
C GLU A 262 8.77 -12.79 20.57
N TRP A 263 9.36 -12.40 21.70
CA TRP A 263 10.71 -12.82 22.02
C TRP A 263 10.72 -14.29 22.45
N PRO A 264 11.66 -15.11 21.98
CA PRO A 264 11.68 -16.52 22.32
C PRO A 264 11.95 -16.74 23.82
N GLU A 265 11.34 -17.76 24.38
CA GLU A 265 11.54 -18.16 25.78
C GLU A 265 12.92 -18.77 26.04
N THR A 266 13.59 -19.23 24.99
CA THR A 266 14.94 -19.79 25.04
C THR A 266 15.94 -18.86 24.36
N ASP A 267 17.16 -18.85 24.80
CA ASP A 267 18.24 -18.08 24.19
C ASP A 267 18.71 -18.65 22.84
N ARG A 268 18.30 -19.87 22.48
CA ARG A 268 18.75 -20.57 21.25
C ARG A 268 17.64 -20.61 20.21
N VAL A 269 17.89 -19.98 19.07
CA VAL A 269 16.97 -20.00 17.92
C VAL A 269 17.63 -20.73 16.76
N THR A 270 17.17 -21.95 16.48
CA THR A 270 17.63 -22.75 15.35
C THR A 270 16.78 -22.44 14.11
N ILE A 271 17.44 -22.16 12.98
CA ILE A 271 16.81 -21.69 11.77
C ILE A 271 17.26 -22.55 10.58
N GLU A 272 16.33 -23.26 10.01
CA GLU A 272 16.59 -24.05 8.79
C GLU A 272 16.54 -23.15 7.55
N GLY A 273 17.45 -23.37 6.62
CA GLY A 273 17.54 -22.62 5.37
C GLY A 273 18.44 -21.38 5.43
N LEU A 274 19.12 -21.13 6.57
CA LEU A 274 20.20 -20.14 6.61
C LEU A 274 21.38 -20.56 5.72
N PRO A 275 22.01 -19.62 4.97
CA PRO A 275 23.25 -19.88 4.26
C PRO A 275 24.37 -20.32 5.21
N SER A 276 25.27 -21.16 4.71
CA SER A 276 26.42 -21.67 5.52
C SER A 276 27.55 -20.65 5.70
N ASN A 277 27.55 -19.55 4.92
CA ASN A 277 28.61 -18.52 4.90
C ASN A 277 28.27 -17.32 5.78
N ILE A 278 27.71 -17.54 6.96
CA ILE A 278 27.42 -16.44 7.91
C ILE A 278 28.75 -15.86 8.41
N ALA A 279 28.97 -14.56 8.11
CA ALA A 279 30.12 -13.83 8.59
C ALA A 279 29.93 -13.30 10.03
N SER A 280 28.71 -12.81 10.34
CA SER A 280 28.37 -12.33 11.67
C SER A 280 26.85 -12.24 11.87
N ALA A 281 26.43 -12.18 13.13
CA ALA A 281 25.06 -11.82 13.50
C ALA A 281 25.08 -10.77 14.61
N GLN A 282 24.10 -9.87 14.60
CA GLN A 282 23.96 -8.84 15.61
C GLN A 282 22.49 -8.55 15.93
N LEU A 283 22.21 -8.28 17.19
CA LEU A 283 20.94 -7.74 17.63
C LEU A 283 21.00 -6.22 17.50
N LEU A 284 20.04 -5.63 16.79
CA LEU A 284 19.98 -4.17 16.61
C LEU A 284 19.26 -3.53 17.80
N ASP A 285 19.85 -2.46 18.34
CA ASP A 285 19.28 -1.61 19.37
C ASP A 285 19.47 -0.16 18.95
N HIS A 286 18.39 0.53 18.59
CA HIS A 286 18.40 1.92 18.09
C HIS A 286 19.47 2.17 17.01
N GLY A 287 19.61 1.23 16.08
CA GLY A 287 20.60 1.28 15.00
C GLY A 287 22.04 0.89 15.40
N LYS A 288 22.28 0.54 16.65
CA LYS A 288 23.55 -0.06 17.12
C LYS A 288 23.43 -1.57 17.15
N GLY A 289 24.46 -2.27 16.72
CA GLY A 289 24.51 -3.74 16.74
C GLY A 289 25.27 -4.27 17.94
N SER A 290 24.65 -5.20 18.67
CA SER A 290 25.35 -6.04 19.67
C SER A 290 25.59 -7.40 19.06
N GLY A 291 26.87 -7.81 18.96
CA GLY A 291 27.27 -9.10 18.38
C GLY A 291 26.61 -10.30 19.06
N LEU A 292 26.14 -11.22 18.24
CA LEU A 292 25.53 -12.48 18.70
C LEU A 292 26.42 -13.66 18.34
N LYS A 293 26.43 -14.67 19.19
CA LYS A 293 27.11 -15.96 18.89
C LYS A 293 26.24 -16.75 17.91
N VAL A 294 26.89 -17.30 16.89
CA VAL A 294 26.28 -18.20 15.90
C VAL A 294 26.94 -19.56 15.98
N GLU A 295 26.16 -20.62 16.11
CA GLU A 295 26.60 -22.02 16.16
C GLU A 295 25.90 -22.81 15.05
N GLY A 296 26.55 -22.89 13.88
CA GLY A 296 25.93 -23.47 12.69
C GLY A 296 24.71 -22.66 12.23
N ASN A 297 23.53 -23.24 12.32
CA ASN A 297 22.26 -22.60 12.01
C ASN A 297 21.50 -22.09 13.26
N THR A 298 22.16 -22.02 14.40
CA THR A 298 21.58 -21.56 15.68
C THR A 298 22.19 -20.23 16.08
N ILE A 299 21.33 -19.26 16.37
CA ILE A 299 21.70 -17.93 16.90
C ILE A 299 21.41 -17.92 18.40
N ILE A 300 22.38 -17.42 19.19
CA ILE A 300 22.22 -17.25 20.64
C ILE A 300 21.77 -15.83 20.91
N LEU A 301 20.54 -15.68 21.42
CA LEU A 301 19.92 -14.39 21.74
C LEU A 301 20.08 -14.07 23.24
N PRO A 302 20.08 -12.79 23.63
CA PRO A 302 19.96 -12.44 25.06
C PRO A 302 18.57 -12.81 25.57
N MET A 303 18.46 -13.09 26.87
CA MET A 303 17.18 -13.45 27.50
C MET A 303 16.15 -12.32 27.51
N THR A 304 16.60 -11.07 27.40
CA THR A 304 15.72 -9.89 27.43
C THR A 304 15.79 -9.14 26.10
N PRO A 305 14.65 -8.85 25.45
CA PRO A 305 14.62 -8.06 24.24
C PRO A 305 14.90 -6.57 24.53
N PRO A 306 15.63 -5.85 23.66
CA PRO A 306 15.86 -4.41 23.83
C PRO A 306 14.64 -3.56 23.47
N GLU A 307 13.79 -4.03 22.56
CA GLU A 307 12.69 -3.25 22.00
C GLU A 307 11.32 -3.79 22.38
N LYS A 308 10.35 -2.85 22.56
CA LYS A 308 8.98 -3.22 22.94
C LYS A 308 8.10 -3.58 21.75
N LEU A 309 8.31 -2.95 20.59
CA LEU A 309 7.43 -3.15 19.42
C LEU A 309 7.85 -4.39 18.62
N ALA A 310 9.09 -4.45 18.18
CA ALA A 310 9.66 -5.60 17.47
C ALA A 310 11.17 -5.51 17.48
N ASN A 311 11.84 -6.66 17.60
CA ASN A 311 13.29 -6.79 17.71
C ASN A 311 13.89 -7.33 16.41
N VAL A 312 15.00 -6.77 15.98
CA VAL A 312 15.63 -7.12 14.70
C VAL A 312 17.01 -7.71 14.92
N VAL A 313 17.20 -8.91 14.41
CA VAL A 313 18.52 -9.53 14.26
C VAL A 313 18.97 -9.37 12.82
N GLU A 314 20.15 -8.78 12.62
CA GLU A 314 20.81 -8.72 11.32
C GLU A 314 21.87 -9.79 11.23
N ILE A 315 21.85 -10.57 10.15
CA ILE A 315 22.84 -11.60 9.82
C ILE A 315 23.58 -11.13 8.56
N LYS A 316 24.89 -11.03 8.61
CA LYS A 316 25.76 -10.73 7.47
C LYS A 316 26.28 -12.04 6.86
N LEU A 317 26.27 -12.09 5.52
CA LEU A 317 26.76 -13.23 4.72
C LEU A 317 28.17 -12.97 4.21
#